data_f39f7a4b47cc919ebab7b34a9e0a41a9
#
_entry.id   f39f7a4b47cc919ebab7b34a9e0a41a9
#
_cell.length_a   1.000
_cell.length_b   1.000
_cell.length_c   1.000
_cell.angle_alpha   90.00
_cell.angle_beta   90.00
_cell.angle_gamma   90.00
#
_symmetry.space_group_name_H-M   'P 1'
#
loop_
_entity.id
_entity.type
_entity.pdbx_description
1 polymer ?
#
loop_
_entity_poly.entity_id
_entity_poly.type
_entity_poly.pdbx_seq_one_letter_code
_entity_poly.pdbx_strand_id
1 'polypeptide(L)' 'MLNIDLQYFAQLQDAAGRAHEIRTTSAPTAADLYDELRDVYSFALEPACMRVAINAAFSPWEQPLRDGDHVVVIPPVTGG' A
#
# COMPACT_ATOMS: atom_id res chain seq x y z
N MET A 1 -16.99 4.20 -3.78
CA MET A 1 -15.84 3.40 -3.31
C MET A 1 -14.93 3.07 -4.47
N LEU A 2 -13.68 2.87 -4.20
CA LEU A 2 -12.66 2.62 -5.22
C LEU A 2 -12.23 1.16 -5.18
N ASN A 3 -12.02 0.57 -6.34
CA ASN A 3 -11.39 -0.74 -6.44
C ASN A 3 -9.91 -0.51 -6.73
N ILE A 4 -9.07 -0.90 -5.79
CA ILE A 4 -7.64 -0.68 -5.87
C ILE A 4 -6.92 -2.02 -6.02
N ASP A 5 -6.03 -2.09 -7.01
CA ASP A 5 -5.20 -3.26 -7.24
C ASP A 5 -3.93 -3.10 -6.41
N LEU A 6 -3.82 -3.86 -5.33
CA LEU A 6 -2.73 -3.75 -4.37
C LEU A 6 -1.68 -4.82 -4.56
N GLN A 7 -0.43 -4.45 -4.42
CA GLN A 7 0.68 -5.41 -4.44
C GLN A 7 1.58 -5.17 -3.24
N TYR A 8 1.99 -6.26 -2.61
CA TYR A 8 2.84 -6.24 -1.41
C TYR A 8 4.16 -6.94 -1.69
N PHE A 9 5.22 -6.49 -1.03
CA PHE A 9 6.54 -7.12 -1.13
C PHE A 9 7.11 -7.44 0.22
N ALA A 10 8.02 -8.42 0.27
CA ALA A 10 8.82 -8.79 1.42
C ALA A 10 7.96 -8.99 2.67
N GLN A 11 8.33 -8.33 3.78
CA GLN A 11 7.63 -8.52 5.03
C GLN A 11 6.16 -8.11 4.99
N LEU A 12 5.77 -7.21 4.11
CA LEU A 12 4.35 -6.85 3.95
C LEU A 12 3.58 -7.98 3.31
N GLN A 13 4.17 -8.64 2.34
CA GLN A 13 3.58 -9.82 1.72
C GLN A 13 3.40 -10.93 2.76
N ASP A 14 4.38 -11.14 3.61
CA ASP A 14 4.31 -12.15 4.65
C ASP A 14 3.20 -11.83 5.65
N ALA A 15 3.10 -10.57 6.06
CA ALA A 15 2.11 -10.16 7.04
C ALA A 15 0.69 -10.22 6.48
N ALA A 16 0.50 -9.88 5.21
CA ALA A 16 -0.80 -9.92 4.56
C ALA A 16 -1.22 -11.34 4.17
N GLY A 17 -0.25 -12.24 4.04
CA GLY A 17 -0.52 -13.59 3.60
C GLY A 17 -0.77 -13.70 2.10
N ARG A 18 -0.47 -12.67 1.34
CA ARG A 18 -0.65 -12.62 -0.10
C ARG A 18 0.24 -11.56 -0.73
N ALA A 19 0.60 -11.76 -1.98
CA ALA A 19 1.41 -10.79 -2.72
C ALA A 19 0.57 -9.75 -3.43
N HIS A 20 -0.69 -10.04 -3.69
CA HIS A 20 -1.56 -9.22 -4.52
C HIS A 20 -3.01 -9.38 -4.08
N GLU A 21 -3.74 -8.28 -4.11
CA GLU A 21 -5.20 -8.34 -3.89
C GLU A 21 -5.89 -7.15 -4.55
N ILE A 22 -7.16 -7.31 -4.85
CA ILE A 22 -8.00 -6.20 -5.25
C ILE A 22 -8.85 -5.85 -4.05
N ARG A 23 -8.75 -4.58 -3.61
CA ARG A 23 -9.43 -4.13 -2.41
C ARG A 23 -10.35 -2.99 -2.73
N THR A 24 -11.58 -3.09 -2.25
CA THR A 24 -12.56 -2.00 -2.33
C THR A 24 -12.37 -1.12 -1.09
N THR A 25 -12.19 0.17 -1.30
CA THR A 25 -11.90 1.10 -0.21
C THR A 25 -12.52 2.47 -0.46
N SER A 26 -12.79 3.19 0.60
CA SER A 26 -13.19 4.59 0.53
C SER A 26 -12.04 5.55 0.88
N ALA A 27 -10.85 5.04 1.04
CA ALA A 27 -9.69 5.86 1.38
C ALA A 27 -9.41 6.89 0.29
N PRO A 28 -9.31 8.17 0.61
CA PRO A 28 -9.10 9.22 -0.39
C PRO A 28 -7.66 9.33 -0.86
N THR A 29 -6.68 8.90 -0.06
CA THR A 29 -5.27 9.01 -0.39
C THR A 29 -4.55 7.70 -0.11
N ALA A 30 -3.31 7.61 -0.62
CA ALA A 30 -2.48 6.44 -0.35
C ALA A 30 -2.20 6.29 1.15
N ALA A 31 -2.00 7.39 1.86
CA ALA A 31 -1.78 7.34 3.31
C ALA A 31 -2.98 6.73 4.04
N ASP A 32 -4.17 7.17 3.69
CA ASP A 32 -5.38 6.65 4.32
C ASP A 32 -5.59 5.17 4.00
N LEU A 33 -5.27 4.77 2.77
CA LEU A 33 -5.33 3.37 2.39
C LEU A 33 -4.34 2.54 3.22
N TYR A 34 -3.13 3.02 3.40
CA TYR A 34 -2.15 2.30 4.19
C TYR A 34 -2.58 2.17 5.66
N ASP A 35 -3.18 3.22 6.22
CA ASP A 35 -3.73 3.15 7.59
C ASP A 35 -4.79 2.06 7.70
N GLU A 36 -5.65 1.94 6.71
CA GLU A 36 -6.66 0.89 6.66
C GLU A 36 -6.00 -0.50 6.63
N LEU A 37 -4.96 -0.66 5.82
CA LEU A 37 -4.24 -1.94 5.71
C LEU A 37 -3.49 -2.29 6.99
N ARG A 38 -2.96 -1.29 7.69
CA ARG A 38 -2.33 -1.52 9.00
C ARG A 38 -3.32 -2.11 9.99
N ASP A 39 -4.54 -1.61 9.99
CA ASP A 39 -5.58 -2.14 10.88
C ASP A 39 -5.96 -3.57 10.52
N VAL A 40 -6.03 -3.88 9.23
CA VAL A 40 -6.46 -5.20 8.76
C VAL A 40 -5.37 -6.25 8.97
N TYR A 41 -4.13 -5.92 8.63
CA TYR A 41 -3.04 -6.88 8.61
C TYR A 41 -2.03 -6.70 9.74
N SER A 42 -2.23 -5.71 10.57
CA SER A 42 -1.31 -5.39 11.67
C SER A 42 0.11 -5.10 11.19
N PHE A 43 0.23 -4.37 10.10
CA PHE A 43 1.55 -3.98 9.60
C PHE A 43 2.28 -3.13 10.64
N ALA A 44 3.54 -3.47 10.88
CA ALA A 44 4.34 -2.78 11.89
C ALA A 44 5.10 -1.57 11.34
N LEU A 45 5.26 -1.48 10.02
CA LEU A 45 6.08 -0.44 9.41
C LEU A 45 5.34 0.88 9.33
N GLU A 46 6.07 1.96 9.64
CA GLU A 46 5.54 3.31 9.49
C GLU A 46 5.63 3.77 8.03
N PRO A 47 4.66 4.56 7.55
CA PRO A 47 4.74 5.08 6.18
C PRO A 47 6.04 5.82 5.88
N ALA A 48 6.60 6.52 6.87
CA ALA A 48 7.85 7.26 6.69
C ALA A 48 9.03 6.36 6.35
N CYS A 49 8.93 5.07 6.66
CA CYS A 49 10.00 4.10 6.38
C CYS A 49 9.82 3.42 5.03
N MET A 50 8.75 3.72 4.33
CA MET A 50 8.39 3.00 3.12
C MET A 50 8.14 3.93 1.95
N ARG A 51 7.93 3.35 0.79
CA ARG A 51 7.54 4.08 -0.40
C ARG A 51 6.26 3.50 -0.97
N VAL A 52 5.53 4.34 -1.70
CA VAL A 52 4.36 3.89 -2.42
C VAL A 52 4.53 4.25 -3.90
N ALA A 53 4.15 3.34 -4.79
CA ALA A 53 4.11 3.60 -6.21
C ALA A 53 2.68 3.43 -6.69
N ILE A 54 2.19 4.39 -7.45
CA ILE A 54 0.83 4.35 -8.00
C ILE A 54 0.96 4.36 -9.51
N ASN A 55 0.44 3.32 -10.14
CA ASN A 55 0.52 3.12 -11.59
C ASN A 55 1.96 3.20 -12.09
N ALA A 56 2.86 2.50 -11.39
CA ALA A 56 4.28 2.39 -11.70
C ALA A 56 5.09 3.67 -11.51
N ALA A 57 4.56 4.64 -10.80
CA ALA A 57 5.28 5.88 -10.50
C ALA A 57 5.36 6.11 -8.99
N PHE A 58 6.55 6.36 -8.46
CA PHE A 58 6.67 6.72 -7.05
C PHE A 58 5.85 7.98 -6.78
N SER A 59 5.10 7.94 -5.70
CA SER A 59 4.13 8.99 -5.39
C SER A 59 4.23 9.37 -3.92
N PRO A 60 3.84 10.60 -3.57
CA PRO A 60 3.76 10.96 -2.16
C PRO A 60 2.58 10.23 -1.50
N TRP A 61 2.65 10.05 -0.20
CA TRP A 61 1.59 9.40 0.54
C TRP A 61 0.27 10.17 0.47
N GLU A 62 0.33 11.47 0.23
CA GLU A 62 -0.86 12.34 0.11
C GLU A 62 -1.52 12.25 -1.26
N GLN A 63 -0.95 11.48 -2.17
CA GLN A 63 -1.50 11.34 -3.52
C GLN A 63 -2.93 10.82 -3.48
N PRO A 64 -3.89 11.51 -4.10
CA PRO A 64 -5.26 11.02 -4.18
C PRO A 64 -5.36 9.74 -4.99
N LEU A 65 -6.24 8.84 -4.56
CA LEU A 65 -6.49 7.58 -5.23
C LEU A 65 -7.67 7.70 -6.18
N ARG A 66 -7.65 6.90 -7.23
CA ARG A 66 -8.73 6.78 -8.19
C ARG A 66 -9.10 5.32 -8.37
N ASP A 67 -10.35 5.08 -8.76
CA ASP A 67 -10.81 3.73 -9.06
C ASP A 67 -9.93 3.11 -10.14
N GLY A 68 -9.49 1.88 -9.90
CA GLY A 68 -8.64 1.15 -10.83
C GLY A 68 -7.15 1.39 -10.67
N ASP A 69 -6.74 2.25 -9.75
CA ASP A 69 -5.32 2.48 -9.53
C ASP A 69 -4.61 1.20 -9.08
N HIS A 70 -3.37 1.03 -9.57
CA HIS A 70 -2.48 -0.03 -9.12
C HIS A 70 -1.52 0.56 -8.09
N VAL A 71 -1.61 0.11 -6.86
CA VAL A 71 -0.82 0.64 -5.74
C VAL A 71 0.13 -0.44 -5.25
N VAL A 72 1.42 -0.11 -5.24
CA VAL A 72 2.46 -1.00 -4.75
C VAL A 72 3.05 -0.39 -3.49
N VAL A 73 3.04 -1.13 -2.40
CA VAL A 73 3.64 -0.67 -1.14
C VAL A 73 4.99 -1.36 -1.01
N ILE A 74 6.04 -0.55 -0.94
CA ILE A 74 7.43 -1.02 -0.99
C ILE A 74 8.09 -0.77 0.37
N PRO A 75 8.42 -1.83 1.12
CA PRO A 75 9.10 -1.68 2.40
C PRO A 75 10.53 -1.22 2.22
N PRO A 76 11.20 -0.75 3.27
CA PRO A 76 12.58 -0.31 3.16
C PRO A 76 13.48 -1.48 2.80
N VAL A 77 14.49 -1.19 2.01
CA VAL A 77 15.52 -2.19 1.70
C VAL A 77 16.42 -2.29 2.92
N THR A 78 16.36 -3.42 3.58
CA THR A 78 17.29 -3.69 4.65
C THR A 78 18.53 -4.29 4.00
N GLY A 79 19.23 -3.51 3.35
CA GLY A 79 20.39 -4.06 2.70
C GLY A 79 21.56 -3.94 3.53
N GLY A 80 21.32 -4.03 4.28
CA GLY A 80 22.44 -3.90 4.71
C GLY A 80 23.61 -3.97 4.41
#